data_eabad82d305a0445434c6fcd16741dbc
#
_entry.id   eabad82d305a0445434c6fcd16741dbc
#
_cell.length_a   1.000
_cell.length_b   1.000
_cell.length_c   1.000
_cell.angle_alpha   90.00
_cell.angle_beta   90.00
_cell.angle_gamma   90.00
#
_symmetry.space_group_name_H-M   'P 1'
#
loop_
_entity.id
_entity.type
_entity.pdbx_description
1 polymer ?
#
loop_
_entity_poly.entity_id
_entity_poly.type
_entity_poly.pdbx_seq_one_letter_code
_entity_poly.pdbx_strand_id
1 'polypeptide(L)'
;MVDEKISQVTTPRRGALQALRISAMVFGTAVLVQFYLAGTGIFGAGTNPLWKAPSMDAHKTFGNVLAGLALVVLIIAIIARPPARILIATIVMLVLTGVEGLIAGLGKTSSYLAAFHPVLAAVILGLAFVIPLWTRPLVKTS
;
A
#
# COMPACT_ATOMS: atom_id res chain seq x y z
N MET A 1 -40.76 -18.68 -9.41
CA MET A 1 -39.56 -19.06 -8.63
C MET A 1 -38.36 -18.71 -9.48
N VAL A 2 -37.77 -17.57 -9.22
CA VAL A 2 -36.53 -17.18 -9.90
C VAL A 2 -35.42 -17.81 -9.08
N ASP A 3 -34.79 -18.85 -9.65
CA ASP A 3 -33.58 -19.46 -9.08
C ASP A 3 -32.49 -18.40 -9.08
N GLU A 4 -32.28 -17.81 -7.92
CA GLU A 4 -31.14 -16.94 -7.62
C GLU A 4 -29.89 -17.83 -7.64
N LYS A 5 -29.30 -17.99 -8.81
CA LYS A 5 -27.96 -18.57 -8.97
C LYS A 5 -26.98 -17.69 -8.19
N ILE A 6 -26.90 -17.92 -6.89
CA ILE A 6 -25.77 -17.43 -6.09
C ILE A 6 -24.54 -18.04 -6.73
N SER A 7 -23.82 -17.20 -7.51
CA SER A 7 -22.56 -17.58 -8.16
C SER A 7 -21.57 -17.94 -7.04
N GLN A 8 -21.48 -19.23 -6.73
CA GLN A 8 -20.55 -19.74 -5.73
C GLN A 8 -19.12 -19.38 -6.17
N VAL A 9 -18.43 -18.65 -5.36
CA VAL A 9 -17.01 -18.32 -5.60
C VAL A 9 -16.23 -19.62 -5.57
N THR A 10 -15.61 -19.98 -6.70
CA THR A 10 -14.80 -21.21 -6.79
C THR A 10 -13.64 -21.19 -5.80
N THR A 11 -13.25 -22.35 -5.28
CA THR A 11 -12.16 -22.50 -4.31
C THR A 11 -10.85 -21.77 -4.70
N PRO A 12 -10.36 -21.86 -5.98
CA PRO A 12 -9.17 -21.11 -6.40
C PRO A 12 -9.34 -19.60 -6.32
N ARG A 13 -10.52 -19.07 -6.70
CA ARG A 13 -10.82 -17.64 -6.62
C ARG A 13 -10.87 -17.16 -5.17
N ARG A 14 -11.39 -17.97 -4.27
CA ARG A 14 -11.41 -17.69 -2.83
C ARG A 14 -9.99 -17.58 -2.26
N GLY A 15 -9.10 -18.51 -2.63
CA GLY A 15 -7.68 -18.45 -2.25
C GLY A 15 -7.01 -17.17 -2.74
N ALA A 16 -7.26 -16.77 -3.98
CA ALA A 16 -6.73 -15.53 -4.55
C ALA A 16 -7.29 -14.27 -3.84
N LEU A 17 -8.58 -14.24 -3.48
CA LEU A 17 -9.16 -13.15 -2.70
C LEU A 17 -8.58 -13.07 -1.28
N GLN A 18 -8.32 -14.21 -0.65
CA GLN A 18 -7.64 -14.26 0.64
C GLN A 18 -6.18 -13.76 0.53
N ALA A 19 -5.47 -14.16 -0.52
CA ALA A 19 -4.12 -13.68 -0.81
C ALA A 19 -4.11 -12.15 -1.02
N LEU A 20 -5.06 -11.61 -1.77
CA LEU A 20 -5.24 -10.17 -1.96
C LEU A 20 -5.44 -9.45 -0.61
N ARG A 21 -6.30 -10.01 0.24
CA ARG A 21 -6.56 -9.44 1.56
C ARG A 21 -5.30 -9.41 2.42
N ILE A 22 -4.55 -10.51 2.46
CA ILE A 22 -3.32 -10.62 3.26
C ILE A 22 -2.24 -9.70 2.71
N SER A 23 -2.01 -9.70 1.39
CA SER A 23 -0.98 -8.87 0.78
C SER A 23 -1.25 -7.37 0.94
N ALA A 24 -2.52 -6.93 0.89
CA ALA A 24 -2.88 -5.55 1.17
C ALA A 24 -2.64 -5.18 2.65
N MET A 25 -2.91 -6.07 3.61
CA MET A 25 -2.56 -5.85 5.03
C MET A 25 -1.05 -5.76 5.24
N VAL A 26 -0.28 -6.66 4.61
CA VAL A 26 1.19 -6.62 4.65
C VAL A 26 1.72 -5.31 4.08
N PHE A 27 1.17 -4.86 2.95
CA PHE A 27 1.51 -3.57 2.35
C PHE A 27 1.20 -2.41 3.30
N GLY A 28 0.01 -2.37 3.91
CA GLY A 28 -0.35 -1.34 4.89
C GLY A 28 0.59 -1.30 6.10
N THR A 29 0.97 -2.48 6.62
CA THR A 29 1.97 -2.58 7.69
C THR A 29 3.34 -2.06 7.24
N ALA A 30 3.74 -2.36 6.01
CA ALA A 30 4.98 -1.86 5.44
C ALA A 30 4.96 -0.33 5.26
N VAL A 31 3.81 0.28 4.93
CA VAL A 31 3.67 1.74 4.90
C VAL A 31 3.85 2.34 6.31
N LEU A 32 3.36 1.69 7.37
CA LEU A 32 3.63 2.15 8.76
C LEU A 32 5.13 2.08 9.10
N VAL A 33 5.83 1.03 8.66
CA VAL A 33 7.30 0.95 8.79
C VAL A 33 7.97 2.09 8.03
N GLN A 34 7.46 2.44 6.84
CA GLN A 34 7.99 3.55 6.04
C GLN A 34 7.86 4.90 6.77
N PHE A 35 6.74 5.15 7.47
CA PHE A 35 6.59 6.33 8.33
C PHE A 35 7.61 6.34 9.48
N TYR A 36 7.81 5.19 10.12
CA TYR A 36 8.84 5.06 11.16
C TYR A 36 10.24 5.39 10.64
N LEU A 37 10.61 4.84 9.47
CA LEU A 37 11.90 5.11 8.83
C LEU A 37 12.07 6.58 8.45
N ALA A 38 11.00 7.26 7.98
CA ALA A 38 11.02 8.70 7.74
C ALA A 38 11.28 9.48 9.05
N GLY A 39 10.56 9.13 10.11
CA GLY A 39 10.74 9.73 11.43
C GLY A 39 12.17 9.59 11.96
N THR A 40 12.74 8.38 11.89
CA THR A 40 14.14 8.16 12.33
C THR A 40 15.14 8.95 11.48
N GLY A 41 14.91 9.10 10.17
CA GLY A 41 15.75 9.90 9.29
C GLY A 41 15.68 11.41 9.59
N ILE A 42 14.49 11.93 9.93
CA ILE A 42 14.28 13.35 10.22
C ILE A 42 14.75 13.70 11.64
N PHE A 43 14.31 12.97 12.66
CA PHE A 43 14.57 13.28 14.06
C PHE A 43 15.90 12.72 14.56
N GLY A 44 16.48 11.72 13.91
CA GLY A 44 17.79 11.16 14.24
C GLY A 44 18.95 12.03 13.76
N ALA A 45 18.76 12.88 12.77
CA ALA A 45 19.80 13.76 12.24
C ALA A 45 20.17 14.85 13.25
N GLY A 46 21.25 14.66 13.99
CA GLY A 46 21.87 15.73 14.80
C GLY A 46 21.64 15.66 16.32
N THR A 47 20.99 14.64 16.87
CA THR A 47 20.67 14.60 18.30
C THR A 47 21.71 13.91 19.19
N ASN A 48 22.63 13.11 18.64
CA ASN A 48 23.70 12.50 19.44
C ASN A 48 24.91 12.08 18.59
N PRO A 49 26.13 12.57 18.87
CA PRO A 49 27.33 12.15 18.12
C PRO A 49 27.72 10.69 18.33
N LEU A 50 27.18 10.01 19.36
CA LEU A 50 27.43 8.59 19.63
C LEU A 50 26.47 7.65 18.86
N TRP A 51 25.36 8.18 18.32
CA TRP A 51 24.43 7.43 17.50
C TRP A 51 24.47 8.01 16.07
N LYS A 52 25.09 7.29 15.13
CA LYS A 52 24.88 7.60 13.72
C LYS A 52 23.38 7.49 13.45
N ALA A 53 22.72 8.63 13.25
CA ALA A 53 21.34 8.67 12.86
C ALA A 53 21.14 7.76 11.63
N PRO A 54 20.08 6.92 11.59
CA PRO A 54 19.71 6.23 10.37
C PRO A 54 19.57 7.28 9.28
N SER A 55 20.33 7.13 8.20
CA SER A 55 20.23 8.06 7.07
C SER A 55 18.85 7.90 6.41
N MET A 56 18.38 8.93 5.69
CA MET A 56 17.17 8.81 4.84
C MET A 56 17.31 7.72 3.78
N ASP A 57 18.46 7.07 3.65
CA ASP A 57 18.69 5.99 2.69
C ASP A 57 17.86 4.75 3.00
N ALA A 58 17.67 4.41 4.28
CA ALA A 58 16.78 3.33 4.68
C ALA A 58 15.33 3.60 4.23
N HIS A 59 14.84 4.83 4.44
CA HIS A 59 13.52 5.26 3.99
C HIS A 59 13.39 5.20 2.46
N LYS A 60 14.38 5.70 1.71
CA LYS A 60 14.38 5.67 0.24
C LYS A 60 14.41 4.25 -0.31
N THR A 61 15.30 3.42 0.24
CA THR A 61 15.44 2.02 -0.19
C THR A 61 14.16 1.24 0.07
N PHE A 62 13.56 1.42 1.24
CA PHE A 62 12.32 0.75 1.59
C PHE A 62 11.13 1.27 0.77
N GLY A 63 11.13 2.55 0.36
CA GLY A 63 10.17 3.10 -0.59
C GLY A 63 10.14 2.37 -1.93
N ASN A 64 11.31 1.98 -2.47
CA ASN A 64 11.40 1.16 -3.68
C ASN A 64 10.82 -0.26 -3.46
N VAL A 65 11.02 -0.83 -2.28
CA VAL A 65 10.41 -2.13 -1.90
C VAL A 65 8.89 -2.01 -1.86
N LEU A 66 8.36 -0.90 -1.31
CA LEU A 66 6.92 -0.62 -1.30
C LEU A 66 6.33 -0.54 -2.71
N ALA A 67 7.01 0.12 -3.66
CA ALA A 67 6.54 0.17 -5.04
C ALA A 67 6.46 -1.23 -5.67
N GLY A 68 7.45 -2.08 -5.44
CA GLY A 68 7.42 -3.48 -5.86
C GLY A 68 6.28 -4.27 -5.19
N LEU A 69 6.05 -4.06 -3.90
CA LEU A 69 4.99 -4.72 -3.16
C LEU A 69 3.59 -4.28 -3.63
N ALA A 70 3.39 -2.99 -3.93
CA ALA A 70 2.16 -2.48 -4.52
C ALA A 70 1.84 -3.13 -5.86
N LEU A 71 2.86 -3.34 -6.71
CA LEU A 71 2.72 -4.06 -7.97
C LEU A 71 2.30 -5.53 -7.74
N VAL A 72 2.91 -6.21 -6.77
CA VAL A 72 2.54 -7.58 -6.41
C VAL A 72 1.07 -7.64 -5.93
N VAL A 73 0.63 -6.69 -5.11
CA VAL A 73 -0.78 -6.61 -4.68
C VAL A 73 -1.72 -6.43 -5.88
N LEU A 74 -1.37 -5.60 -6.86
CA LEU A 74 -2.16 -5.45 -8.09
C LEU A 74 -2.20 -6.73 -8.92
N ILE A 75 -1.09 -7.43 -9.09
CA ILE A 75 -1.05 -8.72 -9.82
C ILE A 75 -1.99 -9.73 -9.15
N ILE A 76 -1.94 -9.84 -7.82
CA ILE A 76 -2.85 -10.71 -7.05
C ILE A 76 -4.31 -10.27 -7.25
N ALA A 77 -4.60 -8.97 -7.28
CA ALA A 77 -5.94 -8.46 -7.53
C ALA A 77 -6.45 -8.84 -8.92
N ILE A 78 -5.61 -8.74 -9.96
CA ILE A 78 -5.97 -9.15 -11.33
C ILE A 78 -6.32 -10.64 -11.36
N ILE A 79 -5.54 -11.49 -10.70
CA ILE A 79 -5.78 -12.94 -10.61
C ILE A 79 -7.06 -13.24 -9.81
N ALA A 80 -7.29 -12.54 -8.71
CA ALA A 80 -8.44 -12.73 -7.82
C ALA A 80 -9.76 -12.27 -8.44
N ARG A 81 -9.73 -11.38 -9.43
CA ARG A 81 -10.91 -10.81 -10.12
C ARG A 81 -11.97 -10.32 -9.13
N PRO A 82 -11.61 -9.42 -8.19
CA PRO A 82 -12.56 -8.86 -7.24
C PRO A 82 -13.56 -7.94 -7.95
N PRO A 83 -14.63 -7.48 -7.28
CA PRO A 83 -15.48 -6.40 -7.79
C PRO A 83 -14.66 -5.17 -8.19
N ALA A 84 -15.12 -4.45 -9.24
CA ALA A 84 -14.38 -3.34 -9.86
C ALA A 84 -13.87 -2.30 -8.85
N ARG A 85 -14.65 -1.98 -7.83
CA ARG A 85 -14.25 -1.03 -6.77
C ARG A 85 -12.94 -1.41 -6.07
N ILE A 86 -12.73 -2.71 -5.82
CA ILE A 86 -11.51 -3.22 -5.16
C ILE A 86 -10.34 -3.17 -6.13
N LEU A 87 -10.56 -3.59 -7.39
CA LEU A 87 -9.52 -3.52 -8.41
C LEU A 87 -9.08 -2.06 -8.67
N ILE A 88 -10.04 -1.14 -8.80
CA ILE A 88 -9.76 0.30 -8.97
C ILE A 88 -8.97 0.83 -7.77
N ALA A 89 -9.38 0.52 -6.53
CA ALA A 89 -8.65 0.95 -5.34
C ALA A 89 -7.20 0.43 -5.34
N THR A 90 -6.98 -0.80 -5.81
CA THR A 90 -5.63 -1.38 -5.91
C THR A 90 -4.79 -0.69 -7.00
N ILE A 91 -5.41 -0.36 -8.14
CA ILE A 91 -4.74 0.42 -9.21
C ILE A 91 -4.37 1.81 -8.69
N VAL A 92 -5.31 2.50 -8.05
CA VAL A 92 -5.08 3.83 -7.48
C VAL A 92 -3.96 3.78 -6.43
N MET A 93 -3.95 2.77 -5.58
CA MET A 93 -2.90 2.58 -4.58
C MET A 93 -1.51 2.44 -5.23
N LEU A 94 -1.38 1.64 -6.31
CA LEU A 94 -0.11 1.52 -7.06
C LEU A 94 0.30 2.85 -7.71
N VAL A 95 -0.64 3.53 -8.39
CA VAL A 95 -0.37 4.82 -9.06
C VAL A 95 0.09 5.86 -8.04
N LEU A 96 -0.62 5.98 -6.90
CA LEU A 96 -0.23 6.93 -5.85
C LEU A 96 1.13 6.58 -5.25
N THR A 97 1.47 5.30 -5.09
CA THR A 97 2.81 4.86 -4.62
C THR A 97 3.90 5.29 -5.60
N GLY A 98 3.65 5.22 -6.91
CA GLY A 98 4.57 5.74 -7.92
C GLY A 98 4.70 7.27 -7.89
N VAL A 99 3.58 7.99 -7.79
CA VAL A 99 3.53 9.46 -7.66
C VAL A 99 4.27 9.92 -6.40
N GLU A 100 4.15 9.17 -5.31
CA GLU A 100 4.83 9.42 -4.05
C GLU A 100 6.37 9.49 -4.22
N GLY A 101 6.94 8.54 -4.96
CA GLY A 101 8.37 8.55 -5.29
C GLY A 101 8.79 9.75 -6.12
N LEU A 102 7.95 10.19 -7.07
CA LEU A 102 8.21 11.38 -7.89
C LEU A 102 8.16 12.65 -7.04
N ILE A 103 7.15 12.83 -6.19
CA ILE A 103 7.01 14.00 -5.31
C ILE A 103 8.18 14.10 -4.33
N ALA A 104 8.61 12.98 -3.75
CA ALA A 104 9.80 12.96 -2.90
C ALA A 104 11.06 13.46 -3.64
N GLY A 105 11.21 13.12 -4.93
CA GLY A 105 12.30 13.62 -5.77
C GLY A 105 12.25 15.13 -6.01
N LEU A 106 11.06 15.73 -6.07
CA LEU A 106 10.84 17.17 -6.28
C LEU A 106 11.14 18.02 -5.05
N GLY A 107 11.36 17.43 -3.88
CA GLY A 107 11.66 18.15 -2.64
C GLY A 107 12.89 19.05 -2.71
N LYS A 108 13.82 18.77 -3.64
CA LYS A 108 15.00 19.60 -3.89
C LYS A 108 14.66 20.91 -4.64
N THR A 109 13.54 20.94 -5.36
CA THR A 109 13.14 22.07 -6.20
C THR A 109 11.96 22.85 -5.63
N SER A 110 11.09 22.18 -4.86
CA SER A 110 9.90 22.79 -4.25
C SER A 110 9.50 22.10 -2.96
N SER A 111 9.67 22.80 -1.84
CA SER A 111 9.23 22.34 -0.52
C SER A 111 7.70 22.21 -0.44
N TYR A 112 6.95 23.04 -1.17
CA TYR A 112 5.48 22.96 -1.20
C TYR A 112 4.99 21.67 -1.85
N LEU A 113 5.60 21.25 -2.96
CA LEU A 113 5.26 19.97 -3.58
C LEU A 113 5.64 18.80 -2.68
N ALA A 114 6.82 18.86 -2.06
CA ALA A 114 7.24 17.83 -1.13
C ALA A 114 6.34 17.72 0.13
N ALA A 115 5.66 18.79 0.53
CA ALA A 115 4.71 18.76 1.64
C ALA A 115 3.48 17.87 1.38
N PHE A 116 3.16 17.55 0.11
CA PHE A 116 2.11 16.59 -0.23
C PHE A 116 2.54 15.13 0.01
N HIS A 117 3.84 14.85 0.10
CA HIS A 117 4.35 13.50 0.30
C HIS A 117 3.69 12.79 1.51
N PRO A 118 3.69 13.29 2.75
CA PRO A 118 3.03 12.62 3.87
C PRO A 118 1.51 12.53 3.72
N VAL A 119 0.87 13.44 2.99
CA VAL A 119 -0.57 13.42 2.73
C VAL A 119 -0.91 12.24 1.81
N LEU A 120 -0.17 12.06 0.72
CA LEU A 120 -0.36 10.94 -0.19
C LEU A 120 -0.07 9.61 0.51
N ALA A 121 0.98 9.53 1.32
CA ALA A 121 1.30 8.34 2.10
C ALA A 121 0.13 7.95 3.03
N ALA A 122 -0.55 8.92 3.66
CA ALA A 122 -1.74 8.67 4.47
C ALA A 122 -2.92 8.14 3.63
N VAL A 123 -3.13 8.66 2.41
CA VAL A 123 -4.16 8.15 1.47
C VAL A 123 -3.84 6.71 1.05
N ILE A 124 -2.58 6.42 0.70
CA ILE A 124 -2.12 5.07 0.35
C ILE A 124 -2.36 4.10 1.51
N LEU A 125 -2.05 4.50 2.74
CA LEU A 125 -2.31 3.73 3.95
C LEU A 125 -3.80 3.45 4.12
N GLY A 126 -4.65 4.45 3.92
CA GLY A 126 -6.12 4.31 3.96
C GLY A 126 -6.62 3.27 2.96
N LEU A 127 -6.14 3.32 1.71
CA LEU A 127 -6.48 2.34 0.68
C LEU A 127 -6.04 0.92 1.08
N ALA A 128 -4.83 0.79 1.63
CA ALA A 128 -4.29 -0.49 2.08
C ALA A 128 -5.14 -1.16 3.18
N PHE A 129 -5.85 -0.38 4.00
CA PHE A 129 -6.80 -0.90 4.99
C PHE A 129 -8.22 -1.11 4.44
N VAL A 130 -8.66 -0.27 3.53
CA VAL A 130 -10.00 -0.38 2.91
C VAL A 130 -10.12 -1.62 2.03
N ILE A 131 -9.09 -1.97 1.26
CA ILE A 131 -9.07 -3.16 0.39
C ILE A 131 -9.35 -4.45 1.19
N PRO A 132 -8.66 -4.76 2.31
CA PRO A 132 -8.98 -5.91 3.15
C PRO A 132 -10.38 -5.92 3.74
N LEU A 133 -10.90 -4.74 4.11
CA LEU A 133 -12.27 -4.62 4.64
C LEU A 133 -13.30 -4.99 3.58
N TRP A 134 -13.15 -4.49 2.36
CA TRP A 134 -14.06 -4.81 1.25
C TRP A 134 -13.93 -6.25 0.74
N THR A 135 -12.75 -6.86 0.89
CA THR A 135 -12.51 -8.25 0.47
C THR A 135 -13.03 -9.25 1.51
N ARG A 136 -13.10 -8.86 2.79
CA ARG A 136 -13.51 -9.74 3.91
C ARG A 136 -14.83 -10.48 3.70
N PRO A 137 -15.96 -9.84 3.31
CA PRO A 137 -17.22 -10.54 3.09
C PRO A 137 -17.13 -11.55 1.95
N LEU A 138 -16.37 -11.25 0.88
CA LEU A 138 -16.22 -12.13 -0.29
C LEU A 138 -15.51 -13.45 0.03
N VAL A 139 -14.76 -13.50 1.14
CA VAL A 139 -14.04 -14.70 1.59
C VAL A 139 -14.91 -15.52 2.57
N LYS A 140 -15.86 -14.88 3.27
CA LYS A 140 -16.68 -15.52 4.31
C LYS A 140 -17.95 -16.22 3.80
N THR A 141 -18.49 -15.77 2.67
CA THR A 141 -19.80 -16.20 2.13
C THR A 141 -19.76 -17.50 1.31
N SER A 142 -18.89 -18.41 1.63
CA SER A 142 -18.85 -19.73 0.95
C SER A 142 -18.70 -20.85 1.95
#